data_b8d2186decbe880219e8b775ef586162
#
_entry.id   b8d2186decbe880219e8b775ef586162
#
_cell.length_a   1.000
_cell.length_b   1.000
_cell.length_c   1.000
_cell.angle_alpha   90.00
_cell.angle_beta   90.00
_cell.angle_gamma   90.00
#
_symmetry.space_group_name_H-M   'P 1'
#
loop_
_entity.id
_entity.type
_entity.pdbx_description
1 polymer ?
#
loop_
_entity_poly.entity_id
_entity_poly.type
_entity_poly.pdbx_seq_one_letter_code
_entity_poly.pdbx_strand_id
1 'polypeptide(L)'
;QKQFMNVVSEIRSENMFTFPVLTYSLLFKDGKFVDEDFARWCSDHNTVWNDSNFFVSDNVGTLSNCCRLLSDTTKLDAFINSIGGTALSIGSVKVNTTNLMRIYYEIGADEEKYLELLRHRIELCCKTLDCVRHIIQRNIEKGLLPNYCDGGMEMSKQYNTVGILGLYEVIEAFGYTTTDDLGYVSYTDKGIEFASKIFDVINDVKDNFTNEYSINVESVPAERAAVILCQKDNALYNPTSDKFIYSNQWIPLTTKCTIKEKLRLSSILDKRCGGGAIAHINLEANFPNKDVAWDMLNTIAKSGVIYFAFNTRINECKNHHGF
;
A
#
# COMPACT_ATOMS: atom_id res chain seq x y z
N GLN A 1 -0.59 15.18 20.46
CA GLN A 1 -0.06 14.65 19.19
C GLN A 1 1.22 15.38 18.77
N LYS A 2 1.21 16.74 18.63
CA LYS A 2 2.37 17.53 18.20
C LYS A 2 3.62 17.29 19.06
N GLN A 3 3.50 17.29 20.39
CA GLN A 3 4.61 17.00 21.29
C GLN A 3 5.19 15.60 21.09
N PHE A 4 4.33 14.60 20.95
CA PHE A 4 4.76 13.23 20.71
C PHE A 4 5.55 13.09 19.39
N MET A 5 5.03 13.69 18.31
CA MET A 5 5.69 13.69 17.01
C MET A 5 7.06 14.37 17.07
N ASN A 6 7.16 15.54 17.72
CA ASN A 6 8.43 16.25 17.89
C ASN A 6 9.46 15.38 18.64
N VAL A 7 9.09 14.79 19.77
CA VAL A 7 10.00 13.94 20.55
C VAL A 7 10.51 12.75 19.75
N VAL A 8 9.62 12.09 18.99
CA VAL A 8 10.04 10.95 18.13
C VAL A 8 11.00 11.42 17.04
N SER A 9 10.72 12.55 16.40
CA SER A 9 11.56 13.08 15.33
C SER A 9 12.92 13.55 15.86
N GLU A 10 12.96 14.19 17.05
CA GLU A 10 14.22 14.54 17.74
C GLU A 10 15.07 13.30 18.06
N ILE A 11 14.47 12.25 18.60
CA ILE A 11 15.17 10.98 18.88
C ILE A 11 15.73 10.38 17.59
N ARG A 12 14.95 10.44 16.49
CA ARG A 12 15.38 9.92 15.17
C ARG A 12 16.52 10.72 14.56
N SER A 13 16.63 12.01 14.85
CA SER A 13 17.73 12.85 14.38
C SER A 13 19.09 12.44 14.99
N GLU A 14 19.06 11.91 16.19
CA GLU A 14 20.26 11.42 16.89
C GLU A 14 20.56 9.95 16.61
N ASN A 15 19.51 9.15 16.39
CA ASN A 15 19.60 7.71 16.22
C ASN A 15 18.68 7.25 15.08
N MET A 16 19.21 6.55 14.10
CA MET A 16 18.45 6.06 12.95
C MET A 16 17.46 4.95 13.35
N PHE A 17 16.30 5.31 13.86
CA PHE A 17 15.20 4.41 14.13
C PHE A 17 14.16 4.46 13.01
N THR A 18 13.93 3.34 12.36
CA THR A 18 12.90 3.19 11.32
C THR A 18 11.50 2.92 11.89
N PHE A 19 11.42 2.50 13.16
CA PHE A 19 10.16 2.24 13.85
C PHE A 19 10.04 3.09 15.12
N PRO A 20 8.79 3.42 15.53
CA PRO A 20 7.52 3.17 14.85
C PRO A 20 7.36 3.99 13.57
N VAL A 21 6.68 3.47 12.56
CA VAL A 21 6.28 4.28 11.39
C VAL A 21 5.20 5.25 11.85
N LEU A 22 5.42 6.54 11.63
CA LEU A 22 4.48 7.59 11.99
C LEU A 22 3.58 7.94 10.82
N THR A 23 2.32 8.26 11.11
CA THR A 23 1.34 8.67 10.11
C THR A 23 0.51 9.84 10.64
N TYR A 24 0.46 10.92 9.87
CA TYR A 24 -0.48 12.00 10.11
C TYR A 24 -1.85 11.59 9.57
N SER A 25 -2.83 11.40 10.45
CA SER A 25 -4.22 11.15 10.04
C SER A 25 -4.97 12.47 9.95
N LEU A 26 -5.33 12.83 8.73
CA LEU A 26 -5.97 14.12 8.41
C LEU A 26 -7.37 13.89 7.84
N LEU A 27 -8.35 14.60 8.41
CA LEU A 27 -9.72 14.57 7.90
C LEU A 27 -9.91 15.65 6.83
N PHE A 28 -10.33 15.22 5.64
CA PHE A 28 -10.53 16.09 4.48
C PHE A 28 -11.96 15.93 3.94
N LYS A 29 -12.74 16.99 4.01
CA LYS A 29 -14.14 17.00 3.57
C LYS A 29 -14.43 18.28 2.77
N ASP A 30 -15.29 18.15 1.78
CA ASP A 30 -15.76 19.28 0.96
C ASP A 30 -14.59 20.11 0.38
N GLY A 31 -13.51 19.41 -0.02
CA GLY A 31 -12.34 20.03 -0.66
C GLY A 31 -11.38 20.78 0.28
N LYS A 32 -11.51 20.60 1.61
CA LYS A 32 -10.66 21.26 2.62
C LYS A 32 -10.37 20.33 3.81
N PHE A 33 -9.28 20.60 4.52
CA PHE A 33 -9.01 19.97 5.80
C PHE A 33 -9.96 20.48 6.88
N VAL A 34 -10.52 19.58 7.68
CA VAL A 34 -11.45 19.95 8.78
C VAL A 34 -10.70 20.65 9.89
N ASP A 35 -9.48 20.23 10.21
CA ASP A 35 -8.55 20.92 11.10
C ASP A 35 -7.35 21.40 10.26
N GLU A 36 -7.50 22.57 9.65
CA GLU A 36 -6.49 23.15 8.77
C GLU A 36 -5.21 23.52 9.52
N ASP A 37 -5.33 24.01 10.74
CA ASP A 37 -4.17 24.36 11.57
C ASP A 37 -3.32 23.16 11.93
N PHE A 38 -3.97 22.02 12.22
CA PHE A 38 -3.25 20.77 12.45
C PHE A 38 -2.65 20.20 11.16
N ALA A 39 -3.39 20.20 10.06
CA ALA A 39 -2.90 19.74 8.77
C ALA A 39 -1.70 20.56 8.29
N ARG A 40 -1.75 21.89 8.45
CA ARG A 40 -0.63 22.78 8.13
C ARG A 40 0.58 22.52 9.02
N TRP A 41 0.37 22.33 10.31
CA TRP A 41 1.45 21.92 11.21
C TRP A 41 2.08 20.59 10.78
N CYS A 42 1.29 19.58 10.37
CA CYS A 42 1.81 18.30 9.87
C CYS A 42 2.66 18.47 8.60
N SER A 43 2.20 19.31 7.67
CA SER A 43 2.97 19.68 6.48
C SER A 43 4.30 20.31 6.83
N ASP A 44 4.29 21.30 7.72
CA ASP A 44 5.47 22.00 8.19
C ASP A 44 6.45 21.07 8.92
N HIS A 45 5.95 20.22 9.80
CA HIS A 45 6.74 19.24 10.53
C HIS A 45 7.40 18.25 9.57
N ASN A 46 6.66 17.74 8.59
CA ASN A 46 7.20 16.81 7.61
C ASN A 46 8.25 17.46 6.68
N THR A 47 8.16 18.76 6.42
CA THR A 47 9.17 19.50 5.65
C THR A 47 10.53 19.53 6.37
N VAL A 48 10.52 19.51 7.70
CA VAL A 48 11.73 19.52 8.53
C VAL A 48 12.30 18.09 8.70
N TRP A 49 11.43 17.15 9.05
CA TRP A 49 11.85 15.81 9.51
C TRP A 49 11.72 14.72 8.46
N ASN A 50 10.75 14.84 7.55
CA ASN A 50 10.45 13.88 6.47
C ASN A 50 10.41 12.41 6.94
N ASP A 51 9.83 12.16 8.12
CA ASP A 51 9.85 10.88 8.81
C ASP A 51 8.48 10.24 8.97
N SER A 52 7.46 10.84 8.36
CA SER A 52 6.06 10.45 8.57
C SER A 52 5.28 10.38 7.26
N ASN A 53 4.34 9.43 7.21
CA ASN A 53 3.40 9.30 6.11
C ASN A 53 2.16 10.18 6.33
N PHE A 54 1.40 10.43 5.27
CA PHE A 54 0.11 11.12 5.32
C PHE A 54 -1.01 10.15 5.01
N PHE A 55 -2.02 10.13 5.85
CA PHE A 55 -3.28 9.46 5.63
C PHE A 55 -4.40 10.50 5.62
N VAL A 56 -5.04 10.66 4.47
CA VAL A 56 -6.09 11.66 4.24
C VAL A 56 -7.39 10.94 3.96
N SER A 57 -8.38 11.12 4.82
CA SER A 57 -9.66 10.42 4.74
C SER A 57 -10.82 11.40 4.95
N ASP A 58 -11.97 11.08 4.41
CA ASP A 58 -13.24 11.76 4.67
C ASP A 58 -13.99 11.20 5.88
N ASN A 59 -13.46 10.13 6.49
CA ASN A 59 -14.07 9.38 7.57
C ASN A 59 -13.11 9.18 8.75
N VAL A 60 -13.54 9.54 9.95
CA VAL A 60 -12.79 9.34 11.20
C VAL A 60 -12.69 7.86 11.62
N GLY A 61 -13.57 7.02 11.13
CA GLY A 61 -13.60 5.57 11.41
C GLY A 61 -12.59 4.79 10.58
N THR A 62 -11.95 5.38 9.58
CA THR A 62 -10.95 4.72 8.75
C THR A 62 -9.56 5.03 9.27
N LEU A 63 -8.79 4.00 9.56
CA LEU A 63 -7.42 4.09 10.05
C LEU A 63 -6.50 3.33 9.10
N SER A 64 -5.26 3.79 8.98
CA SER A 64 -4.20 3.08 8.29
C SER A 64 -3.11 2.68 9.28
N ASN A 65 -2.56 1.48 9.12
CA ASN A 65 -1.38 1.05 9.86
C ASN A 65 -0.12 1.08 8.96
N CYS A 66 1.03 0.80 9.56
CA CYS A 66 2.32 0.85 8.89
C CYS A 66 2.43 -0.06 7.64
N CYS A 67 1.64 -1.14 7.60
CA CYS A 67 1.63 -2.10 6.49
C CYS A 67 0.60 -1.75 5.40
N ARG A 68 0.11 -0.52 5.35
CA ARG A 68 -0.91 -0.02 4.40
C ARG A 68 -2.32 -0.57 4.64
N LEU A 69 -2.51 -1.44 5.63
CA LEU A 69 -3.79 -2.01 5.95
C LEU A 69 -4.77 -0.89 6.32
N LEU A 70 -5.81 -0.73 5.51
CA LEU A 70 -6.95 0.12 5.82
C LEU A 70 -7.94 -0.67 6.67
N SER A 71 -8.31 -0.09 7.79
CA SER A 71 -9.31 -0.65 8.70
C SER A 71 -10.50 0.29 8.77
N ASP A 72 -11.64 -0.15 8.23
CA ASP A 72 -12.90 0.58 8.37
C ASP A 72 -13.60 0.12 9.64
N THR A 73 -13.47 0.90 10.69
CA THR A 73 -14.04 0.59 12.00
C THR A 73 -15.56 0.76 12.03
N THR A 74 -16.16 1.42 11.03
CA THR A 74 -17.62 1.61 10.96
C THR A 74 -18.37 0.32 10.62
N LYS A 75 -17.70 -0.65 10.01
CA LYS A 75 -18.26 -1.97 9.64
C LYS A 75 -18.12 -3.01 10.75
N LEU A 76 -17.44 -2.68 11.82
CA LEU A 76 -17.19 -3.55 12.95
C LEU A 76 -18.17 -3.17 14.08
N ASP A 77 -19.36 -3.76 14.09
CA ASP A 77 -20.43 -3.53 15.07
C ASP A 77 -20.02 -3.68 16.55
N ALA A 78 -18.81 -4.15 16.83
CA ALA A 78 -18.30 -4.46 18.16
C ALA A 78 -17.53 -3.31 18.85
N PHE A 79 -17.38 -2.13 18.24
CA PHE A 79 -16.49 -1.08 18.77
C PHE A 79 -17.14 0.07 19.54
N ILE A 80 -18.42 -0.05 19.87
CA ILE A 80 -19.17 1.05 20.54
C ILE A 80 -18.60 1.44 21.92
N ASN A 81 -17.71 0.65 22.51
CA ASN A 81 -17.22 0.86 23.88
C ASN A 81 -15.72 1.17 24.02
N SER A 82 -14.95 1.41 22.96
CA SER A 82 -13.56 1.79 23.12
C SER A 82 -13.42 3.32 23.15
N ILE A 83 -13.10 3.84 24.32
CA ILE A 83 -12.72 5.26 24.49
C ILE A 83 -11.47 5.52 23.64
N GLY A 84 -11.60 6.37 22.63
CA GLY A 84 -10.46 6.82 21.80
C GLY A 84 -10.41 6.28 20.39
N GLY A 85 -11.38 5.51 19.90
CA GLY A 85 -11.47 5.08 18.50
C GLY A 85 -10.30 4.20 18.00
N THR A 86 -9.52 3.65 18.92
CA THR A 86 -8.46 2.70 18.58
C THR A 86 -9.07 1.34 18.32
N ALA A 87 -8.99 0.90 17.08
CA ALA A 87 -9.35 -0.45 16.69
C ALA A 87 -8.33 -1.45 17.24
N LEU A 88 -8.46 -1.80 18.51
CA LEU A 88 -7.62 -2.81 19.15
C LEU A 88 -7.83 -4.18 18.48
N SER A 89 -6.76 -4.93 18.35
CA SER A 89 -6.75 -6.29 17.78
C SER A 89 -7.09 -6.38 16.30
N ILE A 90 -7.14 -5.29 15.55
CA ILE A 90 -7.28 -5.32 14.09
C ILE A 90 -5.93 -5.56 13.44
N GLY A 91 -5.89 -6.49 12.49
CA GLY A 91 -4.69 -6.80 11.75
C GLY A 91 -4.93 -7.86 10.68
N SER A 92 -3.88 -8.32 10.04
CA SER A 92 -3.92 -9.46 9.12
C SER A 92 -3.34 -10.70 9.78
N VAL A 93 -4.11 -11.79 9.77
CA VAL A 93 -3.64 -13.11 10.25
C VAL A 93 -2.49 -13.61 9.38
N LYS A 94 -2.67 -13.47 8.07
CA LYS A 94 -1.71 -13.91 7.06
C LYS A 94 -1.91 -13.14 5.77
N VAL A 95 -0.80 -12.81 5.13
CA VAL A 95 -0.76 -12.32 3.75
C VAL A 95 -0.27 -13.45 2.83
N ASN A 96 -0.95 -13.65 1.72
CA ASN A 96 -0.49 -14.49 0.62
C ASN A 96 -0.33 -13.64 -0.63
N THR A 97 0.91 -13.42 -1.07
CA THR A 97 1.23 -12.50 -2.17
C THR A 97 1.17 -13.22 -3.51
N THR A 98 0.30 -12.73 -4.38
CA THR A 98 0.16 -13.19 -5.76
C THR A 98 1.17 -12.47 -6.65
N ASN A 99 1.99 -13.24 -7.35
CA ASN A 99 2.89 -12.76 -8.38
C ASN A 99 2.14 -12.62 -9.71
N LEU A 100 1.72 -11.41 -10.04
CA LEU A 100 0.95 -11.13 -11.25
C LEU A 100 1.77 -11.37 -12.53
N MET A 101 3.06 -11.06 -12.51
CA MET A 101 3.93 -11.23 -13.68
C MET A 101 4.15 -12.72 -14.04
N ARG A 102 4.13 -13.62 -13.06
CA ARG A 102 4.20 -15.07 -13.29
C ARG A 102 3.08 -15.54 -14.21
N ILE A 103 1.87 -15.01 -14.05
CA ILE A 103 0.71 -15.36 -14.87
C ILE A 103 0.96 -14.97 -16.33
N TYR A 104 1.54 -13.81 -16.58
CA TYR A 104 1.92 -13.38 -17.92
C TYR A 104 2.95 -14.34 -18.57
N TYR A 105 3.96 -14.77 -17.84
CA TYR A 105 4.93 -15.72 -18.37
C TYR A 105 4.33 -17.09 -18.73
N GLU A 106 3.30 -17.50 -18.01
CA GLU A 106 2.60 -18.77 -18.26
C GLU A 106 1.67 -18.71 -19.48
N ILE A 107 1.03 -17.55 -19.71
CA ILE A 107 -0.05 -17.40 -20.72
C ILE A 107 0.40 -16.59 -21.94
N GLY A 108 1.33 -15.66 -21.78
CA GLY A 108 1.67 -14.66 -22.78
C GLY A 108 0.69 -13.49 -22.84
N ALA A 109 0.64 -12.80 -23.98
CA ALA A 109 -0.15 -11.57 -24.16
C ALA A 109 -1.62 -11.83 -24.55
N ASP A 110 -2.28 -12.73 -23.85
CA ASP A 110 -3.70 -13.07 -24.02
C ASP A 110 -4.48 -12.61 -22.78
N GLU A 111 -5.19 -11.48 -22.88
CA GLU A 111 -5.91 -10.87 -21.75
C GLU A 111 -6.95 -11.83 -21.13
N GLU A 112 -7.68 -12.54 -21.95
CA GLU A 112 -8.78 -13.40 -21.51
C GLU A 112 -8.27 -14.57 -20.68
N LYS A 113 -7.28 -15.30 -21.23
CA LYS A 113 -6.61 -16.38 -20.50
C LYS A 113 -5.85 -15.89 -19.27
N TYR A 114 -5.27 -14.67 -19.33
CA TYR A 114 -4.63 -14.06 -18.16
C TYR A 114 -5.62 -13.89 -17.02
N LEU A 115 -6.79 -13.30 -17.28
CA LEU A 115 -7.83 -13.07 -16.28
C LEU A 115 -8.43 -14.38 -15.76
N GLU A 116 -8.57 -15.40 -16.61
CA GLU A 116 -9.03 -16.72 -16.21
C GLU A 116 -8.02 -17.41 -15.26
N LEU A 117 -6.73 -17.42 -15.61
CA LEU A 117 -5.71 -17.99 -14.75
C LEU A 117 -5.55 -17.18 -13.45
N LEU A 118 -5.65 -15.85 -13.51
CA LEU A 118 -5.67 -15.01 -12.35
C LEU A 118 -6.79 -15.41 -11.39
N ARG A 119 -8.02 -15.56 -11.89
CA ARG A 119 -9.17 -16.03 -11.09
C ARG A 119 -8.83 -17.30 -10.32
N HIS A 120 -8.33 -18.29 -11.02
CA HIS A 120 -7.95 -19.58 -10.40
C HIS A 120 -6.86 -19.39 -9.33
N ARG A 121 -5.84 -18.53 -9.58
CA ARG A 121 -4.76 -18.26 -8.61
C ARG A 121 -5.28 -17.56 -7.36
N ILE A 122 -6.22 -16.63 -7.49
CA ILE A 122 -6.83 -15.94 -6.35
C ILE A 122 -7.72 -16.88 -5.54
N GLU A 123 -8.47 -17.78 -6.19
CA GLU A 123 -9.22 -18.83 -5.47
C GLU A 123 -8.30 -19.73 -4.63
N LEU A 124 -7.17 -20.16 -5.19
CA LEU A 124 -6.17 -20.94 -4.46
C LEU A 124 -5.55 -20.13 -3.32
N CYS A 125 -5.32 -18.85 -3.54
CA CYS A 125 -4.83 -17.93 -2.52
C CYS A 125 -5.81 -17.86 -1.33
N CYS A 126 -7.10 -17.62 -1.60
CA CYS A 126 -8.14 -17.58 -0.57
C CYS A 126 -8.26 -18.92 0.19
N LYS A 127 -8.26 -20.04 -0.51
CA LYS A 127 -8.27 -21.38 0.12
C LYS A 127 -7.05 -21.61 1.01
N THR A 128 -5.86 -21.18 0.57
CA THR A 128 -4.62 -21.30 1.36
C THR A 128 -4.69 -20.44 2.63
N LEU A 129 -5.19 -19.21 2.52
CA LEU A 129 -5.37 -18.31 3.66
C LEU A 129 -6.37 -18.88 4.67
N ASP A 130 -7.44 -19.51 4.19
CA ASP A 130 -8.43 -20.20 5.00
C ASP A 130 -7.81 -21.38 5.77
N CYS A 131 -7.06 -22.23 5.10
CA CYS A 131 -6.33 -23.33 5.75
C CYS A 131 -5.38 -22.84 6.85
N VAL A 132 -4.63 -21.75 6.60
CA VAL A 132 -3.73 -21.17 7.61
C VAL A 132 -4.53 -20.67 8.81
N ARG A 133 -5.66 -20.01 8.59
CA ARG A 133 -6.52 -19.52 9.66
C ARG A 133 -7.05 -20.66 10.53
N HIS A 134 -7.48 -21.77 9.95
CA HIS A 134 -7.89 -22.98 10.69
C HIS A 134 -6.76 -23.56 11.54
N ILE A 135 -5.52 -23.58 11.02
CA ILE A 135 -4.35 -24.04 11.80
C ILE A 135 -4.11 -23.11 13.00
N ILE A 136 -4.19 -21.80 12.82
CA ILE A 136 -4.02 -20.82 13.89
C ILE A 136 -5.12 -20.97 14.93
N GLN A 137 -6.39 -21.06 14.50
CA GLN A 137 -7.53 -21.26 15.39
C GLN A 137 -7.35 -22.52 16.28
N ARG A 138 -6.98 -23.66 15.68
CA ARG A 138 -6.65 -24.88 16.41
C ARG A 138 -5.53 -24.68 17.43
N ASN A 139 -4.53 -23.85 17.13
CA ASN A 139 -3.42 -23.56 18.05
C ASN A 139 -3.86 -22.65 19.22
N ILE A 140 -4.80 -21.73 18.95
CA ILE A 140 -5.43 -20.91 20.01
C ILE A 140 -6.19 -21.82 20.97
N GLU A 141 -7.03 -22.74 20.47
CA GLU A 141 -7.80 -23.69 21.27
C GLU A 141 -6.91 -24.60 22.15
N LYS A 142 -5.69 -24.85 21.72
CA LYS A 142 -4.69 -25.60 22.48
C LYS A 142 -3.86 -24.75 23.45
N GLY A 143 -4.14 -23.46 23.58
CA GLY A 143 -3.38 -22.53 24.42
C GLY A 143 -1.96 -22.22 23.94
N LEU A 144 -1.64 -22.48 22.67
CA LEU A 144 -0.29 -22.31 22.13
C LEU A 144 0.04 -20.87 21.67
N LEU A 145 -0.96 -19.98 21.65
CA LEU A 145 -0.84 -18.59 21.20
C LEU A 145 -1.28 -17.62 22.31
N PRO A 146 -0.39 -17.29 23.28
CA PRO A 146 -0.74 -16.51 24.46
C PRO A 146 -1.49 -15.21 24.17
N ASN A 147 -1.04 -14.42 23.18
CA ASN A 147 -1.64 -13.14 22.85
C ASN A 147 -3.15 -13.23 22.50
N TYR A 148 -3.57 -14.35 21.93
CA TYR A 148 -4.98 -14.63 21.68
C TYR A 148 -5.68 -15.18 22.93
N CYS A 149 -5.02 -16.06 23.67
CA CYS A 149 -5.58 -16.71 24.87
C CYS A 149 -5.82 -15.70 25.99
N ASP A 150 -4.94 -14.71 26.13
CA ASP A 150 -5.01 -13.64 27.15
C ASP A 150 -5.91 -12.46 26.73
N GLY A 151 -6.59 -12.56 25.57
CA GLY A 151 -7.50 -11.52 25.10
C GLY A 151 -6.82 -10.29 24.49
N GLY A 152 -5.51 -10.31 24.30
CA GLY A 152 -4.76 -9.23 23.62
C GLY A 152 -5.08 -9.14 22.14
N MET A 153 -5.47 -10.25 21.53
CA MET A 153 -5.87 -10.36 20.12
C MET A 153 -7.16 -11.17 19.98
N GLU A 154 -7.99 -10.79 19.01
CA GLU A 154 -9.23 -11.49 18.68
C GLU A 154 -9.21 -11.93 17.23
N MET A 155 -9.36 -13.23 16.97
CA MET A 155 -9.35 -13.78 15.63
C MET A 155 -10.48 -13.23 14.74
N SER A 156 -11.65 -12.93 15.30
CA SER A 156 -12.79 -12.34 14.61
C SER A 156 -12.50 -10.96 14.00
N LYS A 157 -11.57 -10.23 14.60
CA LYS A 157 -11.13 -8.89 14.17
C LYS A 157 -9.94 -8.91 13.21
N GLN A 158 -9.46 -10.09 12.84
CA GLN A 158 -8.32 -10.25 11.96
C GLN A 158 -8.77 -10.55 10.53
N TYR A 159 -8.15 -9.89 9.56
CA TYR A 159 -8.36 -10.15 8.14
C TYR A 159 -7.44 -11.27 7.64
N ASN A 160 -7.83 -11.92 6.57
CA ASN A 160 -6.89 -12.56 5.65
C ASN A 160 -6.57 -11.57 4.52
N THR A 161 -5.34 -11.58 4.01
CA THR A 161 -4.92 -10.59 3.01
C THR A 161 -4.41 -11.27 1.74
N VAL A 162 -5.02 -10.94 0.62
CA VAL A 162 -4.49 -11.22 -0.72
C VAL A 162 -3.54 -10.07 -1.07
N GLY A 163 -2.25 -10.35 -1.05
CA GLY A 163 -1.23 -9.41 -1.50
C GLY A 163 -1.08 -9.45 -3.02
N ILE A 164 -0.81 -8.32 -3.64
CA ILE A 164 -0.50 -8.23 -5.08
C ILE A 164 0.87 -7.62 -5.31
N LEU A 165 1.56 -8.11 -6.34
CA LEU A 165 2.89 -7.66 -6.74
C LEU A 165 3.07 -7.79 -8.24
N GLY A 166 3.76 -6.81 -8.85
CA GLY A 166 4.13 -6.87 -10.26
C GLY A 166 3.05 -6.37 -11.23
N LEU A 167 2.12 -5.51 -10.77
CA LEU A 167 1.09 -4.96 -11.65
C LEU A 167 1.70 -4.12 -12.79
N TYR A 168 2.66 -3.24 -12.46
CA TYR A 168 3.33 -2.42 -13.46
C TYR A 168 3.97 -3.28 -14.55
N GLU A 169 4.70 -4.31 -14.14
CA GLU A 169 5.41 -5.20 -15.04
C GLU A 169 4.45 -5.93 -15.99
N VAL A 170 3.27 -6.28 -15.51
CA VAL A 170 2.22 -6.87 -16.36
C VAL A 170 1.71 -5.87 -17.39
N ILE A 171 1.35 -4.66 -16.96
CA ILE A 171 0.84 -3.61 -17.85
C ILE A 171 1.87 -3.24 -18.92
N GLU A 172 3.14 -3.16 -18.53
CA GLU A 172 4.26 -2.93 -19.45
C GLU A 172 4.44 -4.11 -20.43
N ALA A 173 4.40 -5.35 -19.96
CA ALA A 173 4.55 -6.55 -20.77
C ALA A 173 3.42 -6.71 -21.82
N PHE A 174 2.21 -6.28 -21.50
CA PHE A 174 1.12 -6.19 -22.48
C PHE A 174 1.26 -5.02 -23.47
N GLY A 175 2.26 -4.15 -23.31
CA GLY A 175 2.47 -2.97 -24.17
C GLY A 175 1.48 -1.83 -23.89
N TYR A 176 0.96 -1.75 -22.65
CA TYR A 176 -0.05 -0.75 -22.28
C TYR A 176 0.54 0.41 -21.47
N THR A 177 1.83 0.64 -21.60
CA THR A 177 2.51 1.84 -21.16
C THR A 177 3.02 2.64 -22.36
N THR A 178 3.25 3.92 -22.17
CA THR A 178 3.92 4.82 -23.13
C THR A 178 5.07 5.52 -22.44
N THR A 179 6.08 5.89 -23.23
CA THR A 179 7.20 6.70 -22.78
C THR A 179 7.30 7.91 -23.71
N ASP A 180 7.34 9.11 -23.14
CA ASP A 180 7.51 10.35 -23.90
C ASP A 180 8.98 10.58 -24.30
N ASP A 181 9.23 11.64 -25.10
CA ASP A 181 10.57 12.01 -25.60
C ASP A 181 11.56 12.36 -24.46
N LEU A 182 11.07 12.67 -23.27
CA LEU A 182 11.86 12.95 -22.07
C LEU A 182 12.06 11.72 -21.18
N GLY A 183 11.53 10.57 -21.59
CA GLY A 183 11.62 9.31 -20.87
C GLY A 183 10.62 9.16 -19.72
N TYR A 184 9.57 9.99 -19.63
CA TYR A 184 8.51 9.81 -18.64
C TYR A 184 7.53 8.74 -19.07
N VAL A 185 7.32 7.76 -18.19
CA VAL A 185 6.39 6.65 -18.40
C VAL A 185 5.00 7.00 -17.90
N SER A 186 3.99 6.58 -18.65
CA SER A 186 2.58 6.70 -18.32
C SER A 186 1.82 5.44 -18.73
N TYR A 187 0.71 5.14 -18.05
CA TYR A 187 -0.23 4.13 -18.53
C TYR A 187 -1.10 4.70 -19.65
N THR A 188 -1.33 3.90 -20.69
CA THR A 188 -2.39 4.18 -21.66
C THR A 188 -3.77 4.01 -21.01
N ASP A 189 -4.82 4.52 -21.64
CA ASP A 189 -6.20 4.28 -21.17
C ASP A 189 -6.52 2.78 -21.14
N LYS A 190 -6.02 2.02 -22.14
CA LYS A 190 -6.11 0.55 -22.14
C LYS A 190 -5.37 -0.08 -20.98
N GLY A 191 -4.22 0.46 -20.58
CA GLY A 191 -3.47 0.00 -19.41
C GLY A 191 -4.23 0.18 -18.10
N ILE A 192 -4.92 1.31 -17.94
CA ILE A 192 -5.78 1.55 -16.77
C ILE A 192 -6.99 0.62 -16.80
N GLU A 193 -7.61 0.46 -17.95
CA GLU A 193 -8.74 -0.46 -18.11
C GLU A 193 -8.34 -1.90 -17.76
N PHE A 194 -7.21 -2.39 -18.26
CA PHE A 194 -6.74 -3.73 -17.97
C PHE A 194 -6.33 -3.90 -16.51
N ALA A 195 -5.61 -2.93 -15.92
CA ALA A 195 -5.32 -2.92 -14.48
C ALA A 195 -6.62 -2.98 -13.65
N SER A 196 -7.65 -2.24 -14.07
CA SER A 196 -8.97 -2.27 -13.43
C SER A 196 -9.62 -3.64 -13.52
N LYS A 197 -9.60 -4.30 -14.70
CA LYS A 197 -10.10 -5.67 -14.87
C LYS A 197 -9.38 -6.69 -13.98
N ILE A 198 -8.06 -6.55 -13.81
CA ILE A 198 -7.29 -7.38 -12.88
C ILE A 198 -7.85 -7.26 -11.46
N PHE A 199 -8.07 -6.03 -10.98
CA PHE A 199 -8.66 -5.81 -9.66
C PHE A 199 -10.12 -6.29 -9.57
N ASP A 200 -10.91 -6.13 -10.63
CA ASP A 200 -12.29 -6.61 -10.66
C ASP A 200 -12.36 -8.12 -10.48
N VAL A 201 -11.47 -8.89 -11.14
CA VAL A 201 -11.38 -10.34 -10.95
C VAL A 201 -10.94 -10.68 -9.52
N ILE A 202 -9.94 -9.98 -8.96
CA ILE A 202 -9.46 -10.25 -7.60
C ILE A 202 -10.56 -9.98 -6.58
N ASN A 203 -11.24 -8.84 -6.69
CA ASN A 203 -12.31 -8.47 -5.78
C ASN A 203 -13.53 -9.38 -5.92
N ASP A 204 -13.92 -9.74 -7.15
CA ASP A 204 -15.03 -10.67 -7.40
C ASP A 204 -14.79 -12.03 -6.71
N VAL A 205 -13.60 -12.62 -6.88
CA VAL A 205 -13.26 -13.88 -6.19
C VAL A 205 -13.29 -13.73 -4.69
N LYS A 206 -12.68 -12.66 -4.16
CA LYS A 206 -12.62 -12.39 -2.72
C LYS A 206 -14.02 -12.20 -2.12
N ASP A 207 -14.89 -11.44 -2.79
CA ASP A 207 -16.22 -11.11 -2.29
C ASP A 207 -17.17 -12.30 -2.37
N ASN A 208 -16.96 -13.21 -3.32
CA ASN A 208 -17.73 -14.44 -3.46
C ASN A 208 -17.15 -15.64 -2.70
N PHE A 209 -15.98 -15.49 -2.08
CA PHE A 209 -15.40 -16.55 -1.25
C PHE A 209 -16.14 -16.64 0.07
N THR A 210 -16.90 -17.72 0.29
CA THR A 210 -17.68 -17.93 1.51
C THR A 210 -16.79 -18.24 2.69
N ASN A 211 -16.79 -17.35 3.69
CA ASN A 211 -16.09 -17.50 4.94
C ASN A 211 -16.71 -16.64 6.05
N GLU A 212 -16.34 -16.90 7.30
CA GLU A 212 -16.82 -16.18 8.48
C GLU A 212 -16.01 -14.92 8.82
N TYR A 213 -15.09 -14.49 7.92
CA TYR A 213 -14.17 -13.38 8.14
C TYR A 213 -13.92 -12.59 6.85
N SER A 214 -13.39 -11.40 7.01
CA SER A 214 -13.09 -10.52 5.88
C SER A 214 -11.76 -10.86 5.21
N ILE A 215 -11.72 -10.77 3.88
CA ILE A 215 -10.51 -10.85 3.07
C ILE A 215 -10.23 -9.47 2.47
N ASN A 216 -9.01 -8.97 2.65
CA ASN A 216 -8.53 -7.72 2.07
C ASN A 216 -7.66 -7.98 0.84
N VAL A 217 -7.60 -6.99 -0.04
CA VAL A 217 -6.61 -6.91 -1.14
C VAL A 217 -5.65 -5.77 -0.83
N GLU A 218 -4.38 -6.04 -0.85
CA GLU A 218 -3.34 -5.07 -0.48
C GLU A 218 -2.21 -5.02 -1.51
N SER A 219 -1.77 -3.81 -1.87
CA SER A 219 -0.50 -3.59 -2.55
C SER A 219 0.63 -3.73 -1.51
N VAL A 220 1.06 -4.97 -1.28
CA VAL A 220 1.98 -5.30 -0.18
C VAL A 220 3.35 -4.62 -0.33
N PRO A 221 4.05 -4.30 0.76
CA PRO A 221 5.43 -3.80 0.72
C PRO A 221 6.37 -4.75 -0.04
N ALA A 222 6.14 -6.05 0.09
CA ALA A 222 6.81 -7.18 -0.58
C ALA A 222 8.34 -7.27 -0.41
N GLU A 223 9.07 -6.17 -0.30
CA GLU A 223 10.51 -6.10 0.00
C GLU A 223 11.32 -7.29 -0.58
N ARG A 224 11.81 -8.18 0.30
CA ARG A 224 12.57 -9.36 -0.10
C ARG A 224 11.78 -10.32 -1.01
N ALA A 225 10.46 -10.44 -0.82
CA ALA A 225 9.63 -11.29 -1.67
C ALA A 225 9.60 -10.78 -3.11
N ALA A 226 9.63 -9.46 -3.34
CA ALA A 226 9.68 -8.86 -4.66
C ALA A 226 10.94 -9.26 -5.44
N VAL A 227 12.08 -9.29 -4.77
CA VAL A 227 13.35 -9.75 -5.35
C VAL A 227 13.31 -11.26 -5.61
N ILE A 228 12.91 -12.07 -4.62
CA ILE A 228 12.91 -13.53 -4.73
C ILE A 228 11.95 -14.01 -5.82
N LEU A 229 10.76 -13.41 -5.94
CA LEU A 229 9.79 -13.79 -6.96
C LEU A 229 10.30 -13.46 -8.37
N CYS A 230 10.90 -12.28 -8.54
CA CYS A 230 11.52 -11.89 -9.80
C CYS A 230 12.69 -12.81 -10.18
N GLN A 231 13.59 -13.14 -9.24
CA GLN A 231 14.69 -14.06 -9.47
C GLN A 231 14.22 -15.47 -9.86
N LYS A 232 13.16 -15.97 -9.22
CA LYS A 232 12.56 -17.26 -9.57
C LYS A 232 11.98 -17.25 -10.98
N ASP A 233 11.34 -16.16 -11.39
CA ASP A 233 10.78 -16.03 -12.74
C ASP A 233 11.91 -15.92 -13.77
N ASN A 234 12.97 -15.16 -13.49
CA ASN A 234 14.13 -15.09 -14.35
C ASN A 234 14.79 -16.47 -14.54
N ALA A 235 14.89 -17.27 -13.49
CA ALA A 235 15.45 -18.61 -13.58
C ALA A 235 14.56 -19.61 -14.36
N LEU A 236 13.22 -19.44 -14.29
CA LEU A 236 12.26 -20.35 -14.92
C LEU A 236 11.98 -20.01 -16.39
N TYR A 237 11.88 -18.74 -16.71
CA TYR A 237 11.40 -18.27 -18.01
C TYR A 237 12.49 -17.60 -18.84
N ASN A 238 13.66 -17.30 -18.24
CA ASN A 238 14.79 -16.63 -18.88
C ASN A 238 14.35 -15.42 -19.73
N PRO A 239 13.63 -14.46 -19.14
CA PRO A 239 13.12 -13.32 -19.90
C PRO A 239 14.28 -12.46 -20.42
N THR A 240 14.04 -11.73 -21.51
CA THR A 240 15.02 -10.80 -22.10
C THR A 240 15.20 -9.53 -21.26
N SER A 241 14.41 -9.33 -20.21
CA SER A 241 14.47 -8.14 -19.36
C SER A 241 15.48 -8.33 -18.23
N ASP A 242 16.30 -7.31 -17.97
CA ASP A 242 17.26 -7.26 -16.87
C ASP A 242 16.61 -6.91 -15.51
N LYS A 243 15.31 -7.12 -15.37
CA LYS A 243 14.61 -6.84 -14.10
C LYS A 243 15.10 -7.79 -13.01
N PHE A 244 15.38 -7.23 -11.84
CA PHE A 244 15.83 -7.98 -10.66
C PHE A 244 14.83 -7.92 -9.49
N ILE A 245 13.78 -7.09 -9.64
CA ILE A 245 12.74 -6.86 -8.63
C ILE A 245 11.41 -6.53 -9.30
N TYR A 246 10.31 -6.97 -8.71
CA TYR A 246 8.96 -6.54 -9.10
C TYR A 246 8.49 -5.36 -8.24
N SER A 247 7.71 -4.47 -8.85
CA SER A 247 7.19 -3.30 -8.15
C SER A 247 5.94 -3.61 -7.34
N ASN A 248 5.86 -3.00 -6.18
CA ASN A 248 4.64 -2.87 -5.39
C ASN A 248 3.97 -1.49 -5.56
N GLN A 249 4.50 -0.66 -6.45
CA GLN A 249 3.94 0.62 -6.83
C GLN A 249 3.30 0.49 -8.22
N TRP A 250 2.31 1.34 -8.52
CA TRP A 250 1.68 1.38 -9.86
C TRP A 250 2.66 1.79 -10.96
N ILE A 251 3.67 2.57 -10.62
CA ILE A 251 4.89 2.76 -11.41
C ILE A 251 6.06 2.62 -10.45
N PRO A 252 7.10 1.83 -10.79
CA PRO A 252 8.26 1.63 -9.94
C PRO A 252 8.92 2.95 -9.50
N LEU A 253 9.49 2.97 -8.30
CA LEU A 253 10.15 4.18 -7.77
C LEU A 253 11.36 4.60 -8.61
N THR A 254 11.99 3.64 -9.29
CA THR A 254 13.14 3.86 -10.18
C THR A 254 12.74 4.29 -11.59
N THR A 255 11.46 4.19 -11.94
CA THR A 255 10.96 4.59 -13.27
C THR A 255 10.61 6.07 -13.27
N LYS A 256 11.11 6.79 -14.28
CA LYS A 256 10.81 8.21 -14.46
C LYS A 256 9.32 8.41 -14.75
N CYS A 257 8.64 9.13 -13.88
CA CYS A 257 7.20 9.36 -13.97
C CYS A 257 6.85 10.72 -13.38
N THR A 258 5.88 11.41 -13.97
CA THR A 258 5.38 12.68 -13.43
C THR A 258 4.57 12.46 -12.15
N ILE A 259 4.61 13.41 -11.23
CA ILE A 259 3.75 13.39 -10.03
C ILE A 259 2.28 13.32 -10.45
N LYS A 260 1.88 14.06 -11.49
CA LYS A 260 0.51 14.04 -12.02
C LYS A 260 0.05 12.63 -12.41
N GLU A 261 0.91 11.87 -13.09
CA GLU A 261 0.59 10.49 -13.48
C GLU A 261 0.53 9.56 -12.25
N LYS A 262 1.46 9.70 -11.31
CA LYS A 262 1.38 8.94 -10.05
C LYS A 262 0.07 9.18 -9.32
N LEU A 263 -0.35 10.45 -9.17
CA LEU A 263 -1.61 10.80 -8.53
C LEU A 263 -2.82 10.27 -9.31
N ARG A 264 -2.78 10.33 -10.64
CA ARG A 264 -3.84 9.78 -11.51
C ARG A 264 -4.02 8.28 -11.26
N LEU A 265 -2.94 7.51 -11.31
CA LEU A 265 -2.98 6.06 -11.10
C LEU A 265 -3.42 5.71 -9.67
N SER A 266 -2.83 6.36 -8.65
CA SER A 266 -3.20 6.12 -7.26
C SER A 266 -4.66 6.46 -6.98
N SER A 267 -5.17 7.57 -7.48
CA SER A 267 -6.58 7.94 -7.29
C SER A 267 -7.59 6.94 -7.85
N ILE A 268 -7.19 6.16 -8.87
CA ILE A 268 -8.02 5.13 -9.52
C ILE A 268 -7.80 3.77 -8.88
N LEU A 269 -6.54 3.35 -8.70
CA LEU A 269 -6.20 1.98 -8.35
C LEU A 269 -6.17 1.72 -6.84
N ASP A 270 -5.80 2.73 -6.01
CA ASP A 270 -5.77 2.56 -4.55
C ASP A 270 -7.15 2.19 -3.98
N LYS A 271 -8.22 2.76 -4.56
CA LYS A 271 -9.60 2.47 -4.15
C LYS A 271 -10.04 1.04 -4.41
N ARG A 272 -9.32 0.31 -5.27
CA ARG A 272 -9.56 -1.10 -5.58
C ARG A 272 -8.83 -2.03 -4.64
N CYS A 273 -7.86 -1.50 -3.89
CA CYS A 273 -7.16 -2.18 -2.81
C CYS A 273 -7.86 -1.91 -1.48
N GLY A 274 -8.88 -2.67 -1.12
CA GLY A 274 -9.61 -2.50 0.15
C GLY A 274 -8.73 -2.66 1.39
N GLY A 275 -7.60 -3.35 1.29
CA GLY A 275 -6.58 -3.47 2.33
C GLY A 275 -5.53 -2.36 2.30
N GLY A 276 -5.54 -1.51 1.27
CA GLY A 276 -4.70 -0.33 1.15
C GLY A 276 -3.54 -0.42 0.16
N ALA A 277 -3.10 0.75 -0.22
CA ALA A 277 -1.90 1.02 -1.00
C ALA A 277 -1.29 2.32 -0.50
N ILE A 278 0.00 2.53 -0.72
CA ILE A 278 0.68 3.81 -0.42
C ILE A 278 1.32 4.36 -1.69
N ALA A 279 1.09 5.63 -1.97
CA ALA A 279 1.76 6.34 -3.03
C ALA A 279 3.06 6.97 -2.53
N HIS A 280 4.20 6.49 -2.99
CA HIS A 280 5.48 7.12 -2.74
C HIS A 280 5.76 8.20 -3.78
N ILE A 281 5.84 9.45 -3.32
CA ILE A 281 6.08 10.62 -4.16
C ILE A 281 7.54 11.01 -4.00
N ASN A 282 8.36 10.61 -4.97
CA ASN A 282 9.76 10.96 -4.98
C ASN A 282 9.92 12.41 -5.46
N LEU A 283 10.58 13.20 -4.66
CA LEU A 283 10.98 14.58 -4.96
C LEU A 283 12.49 14.60 -5.17
N GLU A 284 12.94 15.29 -6.23
CA GLU A 284 14.36 15.41 -6.52
C GLU A 284 15.12 16.30 -5.53
N ALA A 285 14.38 17.17 -4.83
CA ALA A 285 14.88 18.07 -3.81
C ALA A 285 13.84 18.28 -2.72
N ASN A 286 14.28 18.82 -1.58
CA ASN A 286 13.36 19.25 -0.53
C ASN A 286 12.43 20.35 -1.03
N PHE A 287 11.30 20.52 -0.37
CA PHE A 287 10.41 21.65 -0.65
C PHE A 287 11.14 22.97 -0.46
N PRO A 288 11.03 23.91 -1.40
CA PRO A 288 11.73 25.21 -1.30
C PRO A 288 11.26 26.05 -0.12
N ASN A 289 10.02 25.87 0.30
CA ASN A 289 9.42 26.49 1.47
C ASN A 289 8.16 25.75 1.92
N LYS A 290 7.62 26.11 3.07
CA LYS A 290 6.44 25.51 3.70
C LYS A 290 5.15 25.70 2.88
N ASP A 291 5.02 26.81 2.17
CA ASP A 291 3.82 27.08 1.38
C ASP A 291 3.74 26.14 0.16
N VAL A 292 4.85 25.85 -0.49
CA VAL A 292 4.90 24.85 -1.58
C VAL A 292 4.58 23.45 -1.06
N ALA A 293 5.06 23.08 0.12
CA ALA A 293 4.71 21.80 0.75
C ALA A 293 3.22 21.73 1.07
N TRP A 294 2.64 22.81 1.59
CA TRP A 294 1.22 22.94 1.88
C TRP A 294 0.36 22.82 0.60
N ASP A 295 0.74 23.52 -0.45
CA ASP A 295 0.04 23.45 -1.74
C ASP A 295 0.10 22.04 -2.36
N MET A 296 1.24 21.36 -2.22
CA MET A 296 1.38 19.97 -2.64
C MET A 296 0.47 19.05 -1.83
N LEU A 297 0.44 19.17 -0.51
CA LEU A 297 -0.45 18.40 0.37
C LEU A 297 -1.92 18.60 -0.03
N ASN A 298 -2.35 19.85 -0.26
CA ASN A 298 -3.71 20.16 -0.74
C ASN A 298 -3.99 19.56 -2.11
N THR A 299 -3.03 19.61 -3.02
CA THR A 299 -3.18 19.04 -4.37
C THR A 299 -3.38 17.53 -4.31
N ILE A 300 -2.60 16.84 -3.47
CA ILE A 300 -2.72 15.39 -3.30
C ILE A 300 -4.05 15.03 -2.62
N ALA A 301 -4.43 15.74 -1.57
CA ALA A 301 -5.72 15.53 -0.90
C ALA A 301 -6.91 15.69 -1.86
N LYS A 302 -6.87 16.72 -2.72
CA LYS A 302 -7.90 16.95 -3.76
C LYS A 302 -7.88 15.91 -4.86
N SER A 303 -6.77 15.25 -5.14
CA SER A 303 -6.70 14.17 -6.14
C SER A 303 -7.41 12.90 -5.70
N GLY A 304 -7.71 12.76 -4.40
CA GLY A 304 -8.36 11.59 -3.82
C GLY A 304 -7.40 10.44 -3.49
N VAL A 305 -6.09 10.69 -3.47
CA VAL A 305 -5.10 9.76 -2.92
C VAL A 305 -5.20 9.79 -1.40
N ILE A 306 -5.36 8.61 -0.80
CA ILE A 306 -5.67 8.48 0.63
C ILE A 306 -4.40 8.35 1.48
N TYR A 307 -3.43 7.55 1.02
CA TYR A 307 -2.22 7.24 1.79
C TYR A 307 -0.97 7.46 0.94
N PHE A 308 -0.07 8.32 1.42
CA PHE A 308 1.13 8.67 0.67
C PHE A 308 2.28 9.10 1.58
N ALA A 309 3.49 9.08 1.02
CA ALA A 309 4.68 9.60 1.63
C ALA A 309 5.47 10.45 0.63
N PHE A 310 6.08 11.52 1.12
CA PHE A 310 7.11 12.24 0.36
C PHE A 310 8.47 11.58 0.61
N ASN A 311 9.17 11.26 -0.45
CA ASN A 311 10.56 10.82 -0.39
C ASN A 311 11.41 11.95 -0.95
N THR A 312 12.09 12.68 -0.09
CA THR A 312 13.02 13.73 -0.49
C THR A 312 14.45 13.21 -0.42
N ARG A 313 15.36 13.76 -1.21
CA ARG A 313 16.78 13.61 -0.95
C ARG A 313 17.08 14.36 0.35
N ILE A 314 17.40 13.61 1.39
CA ILE A 314 17.97 14.13 2.61
C ILE A 314 19.45 14.41 2.31
N ASN A 315 20.14 15.18 3.06
CA ASN A 315 21.49 15.68 2.83
C ASN A 315 22.50 14.67 2.25
N GLU A 316 23.36 15.14 1.38
CA GLU A 316 24.50 14.38 0.86
C GLU A 316 25.79 14.88 1.52
N CYS A 317 26.62 13.98 2.04
CA CYS A 317 27.97 14.34 2.48
C CYS A 317 28.90 14.53 1.27
N LYS A 318 30.13 15.03 1.51
CA LYS A 318 31.15 15.24 0.47
C LYS A 318 31.47 14.00 -0.38
N ASN A 319 31.14 12.81 0.13
CA ASN A 319 31.38 11.53 -0.53
C ASN A 319 30.06 10.95 -1.14
N HIS A 320 29.04 11.79 -1.33
CA HIS A 320 27.74 11.41 -1.90
C HIS A 320 26.96 10.34 -1.09
N HIS A 321 27.24 10.18 0.20
CA HIS A 321 26.39 9.39 1.08
C HIS A 321 25.15 10.21 1.41
N GLY A 322 23.96 9.68 1.09
CA GLY A 322 22.68 10.23 1.53
C GLY A 322 22.39 9.86 2.99
N PHE A 323 21.86 10.79 3.79
CA PHE A 323 21.39 10.57 5.16
C PHE A 323 20.28 11.54 5.54
#